data_19ef8027e4a40bd65ccb2437167fe948
#
_entry.id   19ef8027e4a40bd65ccb2437167fe948
#
_cell.length_a   1.000
_cell.length_b   1.000
_cell.length_c   1.000
_cell.angle_alpha   90.00
_cell.angle_beta   90.00
_cell.angle_gamma   90.00
#
_symmetry.space_group_name_H-M   'P 1'
#
loop_
_entity.id
_entity.type
_entity.pdbx_description
1 polymer ?
#
loop_
_entity_poly.entity_id
_entity_poly.type
_entity_poly.pdbx_seq_one_letter_code
_entity_poly.pdbx_strand_id
1 'polypeptide(L)'
;MRGKNVFWGIFFIVMAVIVIASKIGILPAVGIFTILASAVLIWAVVDGIRRRNLYETIFAAAFLLIIYEKALHIEGLTPWTILVAALLFSIGFSILFGTHKKGKQSVEIDWDSDSNKGMGISNEQCSKSKIRCENNFGEAIRYINSDNFTKARLENNFGGMKIYFDNAIIQGELAEVQIENNFGAIILFIPKEWKVQKELEHCFGSILEHGTCLGTSSATLRLRGETNFGNIELHYV
;
A
#
# COMPACT_ATOMS: atom_id res chain seq x y z
N MET A 1 15.20 26.27 -8.27
CA MET A 1 14.22 27.22 -8.87
C MET A 1 14.12 27.16 -10.40
N ARG A 2 15.12 26.74 -11.14
CA ARG A 2 15.11 26.67 -12.64
C ARG A 2 14.10 25.66 -13.24
N GLY A 3 13.76 24.58 -12.58
CA GLY A 3 12.85 23.56 -13.13
C GLY A 3 11.38 23.96 -13.22
N LYS A 4 10.89 24.86 -12.37
CA LYS A 4 9.49 25.34 -12.42
C LYS A 4 9.22 26.21 -13.64
N ASN A 5 10.17 27.05 -14.04
CA ASN A 5 9.99 27.98 -15.17
C ASN A 5 10.05 27.26 -16.52
N VAL A 6 10.90 26.23 -16.65
CA VAL A 6 10.97 25.39 -17.85
C VAL A 6 9.66 24.62 -18.06
N PHE A 7 9.07 24.13 -16.98
CA PHE A 7 7.79 23.43 -17.02
C PHE A 7 6.65 24.35 -17.55
N TRP A 8 6.51 25.54 -17.00
CA TRP A 8 5.50 26.50 -17.47
C TRP A 8 5.73 26.93 -18.94
N GLY A 9 7.00 27.05 -19.36
CA GLY A 9 7.34 27.31 -20.74
C GLY A 9 6.88 26.22 -21.70
N ILE A 10 7.15 24.95 -21.37
CA ILE A 10 6.70 23.78 -22.17
C ILE A 10 5.17 23.70 -22.18
N PHE A 11 4.51 23.90 -21.04
CA PHE A 11 3.06 23.91 -20.93
C PHE A 11 2.41 24.94 -21.88
N PHE A 12 2.89 26.17 -21.89
CA PHE A 12 2.35 27.21 -22.80
C PHE A 12 2.64 26.93 -24.28
N ILE A 13 3.79 26.31 -24.60
CA ILE A 13 4.10 25.92 -25.98
C ILE A 13 3.15 24.83 -26.47
N VAL A 14 2.91 23.81 -25.65
CA VAL A 14 1.96 22.72 -25.97
C VAL A 14 0.54 23.26 -26.13
N MET A 15 0.10 24.15 -25.24
CA MET A 15 -1.18 24.84 -25.36
C MET A 15 -1.31 25.63 -26.66
N ALA A 16 -0.28 26.38 -27.06
CA ALA A 16 -0.27 27.13 -28.30
C ALA A 16 -0.39 26.21 -29.51
N VAL A 17 0.33 25.10 -29.54
CA VAL A 17 0.25 24.08 -30.61
C VAL A 17 -1.15 23.47 -30.70
N ILE A 18 -1.78 23.11 -29.56
CA ILE A 18 -3.15 22.59 -29.54
C ILE A 18 -4.17 23.60 -30.07
N VAL A 19 -4.06 24.86 -29.67
CA VAL A 19 -4.95 25.94 -30.16
C VAL A 19 -4.79 26.15 -31.66
N ILE A 20 -3.58 26.15 -32.19
CA ILE A 20 -3.31 26.26 -33.62
C ILE A 20 -3.86 25.05 -34.38
N ALA A 21 -3.60 23.84 -33.92
CA ALA A 21 -4.07 22.58 -34.51
C ALA A 21 -5.61 22.51 -34.57
N SER A 22 -6.32 23.03 -33.55
CA SER A 22 -7.77 23.09 -33.53
C SER A 22 -8.36 24.07 -34.57
N LYS A 23 -7.61 25.12 -34.89
CA LYS A 23 -8.02 26.10 -35.92
C LYS A 23 -7.75 25.64 -37.35
N ILE A 24 -6.76 24.78 -37.56
CA ILE A 24 -6.40 24.23 -38.88
C ILE A 24 -7.30 23.03 -39.26
N GLY A 25 -8.24 22.64 -38.37
CA GLY A 25 -9.19 21.52 -38.63
C GLY A 25 -8.56 20.13 -38.52
N ILE A 26 -7.36 20.01 -37.98
CA ILE A 26 -6.69 18.74 -37.71
C ILE A 26 -7.34 18.03 -36.50
N LEU A 27 -7.89 18.84 -35.58
CA LEU A 27 -8.68 18.35 -34.45
C LEU A 27 -10.17 18.69 -34.67
N PRO A 28 -11.11 17.81 -34.29
CA PRO A 28 -12.54 18.13 -34.35
C PRO A 28 -12.79 19.41 -33.54
N ALA A 29 -13.85 20.18 -33.92
CA ALA A 29 -14.17 21.46 -33.30
C ALA A 29 -14.36 21.33 -31.78
N VAL A 30 -13.27 21.51 -31.06
CA VAL A 30 -13.20 21.30 -29.60
C VAL A 30 -13.51 22.66 -28.97
N GLY A 31 -14.49 22.71 -28.11
CA GLY A 31 -14.82 23.92 -27.37
C GLY A 31 -13.65 24.40 -26.49
N ILE A 32 -13.58 25.69 -26.21
CA ILE A 32 -12.55 26.31 -25.36
C ILE A 32 -12.46 25.59 -24.01
N PHE A 33 -13.60 25.14 -23.46
CA PHE A 33 -13.66 24.39 -22.22
C PHE A 33 -12.92 23.05 -22.31
N THR A 34 -13.04 22.33 -23.42
CA THR A 34 -12.36 21.03 -23.65
C THR A 34 -10.84 21.24 -23.76
N ILE A 35 -10.40 22.34 -24.38
CA ILE A 35 -8.97 22.68 -24.47
C ILE A 35 -8.39 22.94 -23.06
N LEU A 36 -9.10 23.73 -22.26
CA LEU A 36 -8.68 24.01 -20.89
C LEU A 36 -8.65 22.75 -20.02
N ALA A 37 -9.69 21.92 -20.11
CA ALA A 37 -9.76 20.66 -19.39
C ALA A 37 -8.63 19.72 -19.78
N SER A 38 -8.32 19.57 -21.08
CA SER A 38 -7.20 18.77 -21.57
C SER A 38 -5.87 19.26 -21.05
N ALA A 39 -5.65 20.56 -21.01
CA ALA A 39 -4.41 21.13 -20.50
C ALA A 39 -4.19 20.82 -19.02
N VAL A 40 -5.25 20.90 -18.20
CA VAL A 40 -5.19 20.54 -16.78
C VAL A 40 -4.93 19.04 -16.61
N LEU A 41 -5.58 18.19 -17.41
CA LEU A 41 -5.39 16.73 -17.32
C LEU A 41 -4.00 16.31 -17.79
N ILE A 42 -3.46 16.90 -18.86
CA ILE A 42 -2.08 16.67 -19.30
C ILE A 42 -1.10 17.08 -18.19
N TRP A 43 -1.36 18.22 -17.55
CA TRP A 43 -0.56 18.63 -16.39
C TRP A 43 -0.63 17.60 -15.26
N ALA A 44 -1.82 17.09 -14.93
CA ALA A 44 -2.01 16.07 -13.89
C ALA A 44 -1.28 14.76 -14.24
N VAL A 45 -1.30 14.31 -15.51
CA VAL A 45 -0.53 13.15 -15.98
C VAL A 45 0.97 13.37 -15.77
N VAL A 46 1.50 14.52 -16.20
CA VAL A 46 2.95 14.82 -16.08
C VAL A 46 3.36 14.94 -14.61
N ASP A 47 2.56 15.59 -13.77
CA ASP A 47 2.83 15.73 -12.35
C ASP A 47 2.72 14.39 -11.61
N GLY A 48 1.73 13.56 -11.97
CA GLY A 48 1.56 12.20 -11.45
C GLY A 48 2.76 11.30 -11.78
N ILE A 49 3.26 11.32 -13.01
CA ILE A 49 4.48 10.62 -13.42
C ILE A 49 5.69 11.12 -12.61
N ARG A 50 5.83 12.43 -12.46
CA ARG A 50 6.94 13.04 -11.73
C ARG A 50 6.94 12.71 -10.25
N ARG A 51 5.76 12.68 -9.64
CA ARG A 51 5.58 12.31 -8.21
C ARG A 51 5.52 10.80 -7.99
N ARG A 52 5.59 10.00 -9.07
CA ARG A 52 5.36 8.55 -9.04
C ARG A 52 4.01 8.19 -8.41
N ASN A 53 3.01 9.04 -8.60
CA ASN A 53 1.65 8.81 -8.15
C ASN A 53 0.84 8.14 -9.26
N LEU A 54 0.86 6.81 -9.29
CA LEU A 54 0.23 6.01 -10.34
C LEU A 54 -1.28 6.23 -10.44
N TYR A 55 -1.96 6.38 -9.31
CA TYR A 55 -3.41 6.61 -9.30
C TYR A 55 -3.77 7.90 -10.03
N GLU A 56 -3.12 9.00 -9.71
CA GLU A 56 -3.34 10.29 -10.35
C GLU A 56 -3.07 10.23 -11.87
N THR A 57 -1.98 9.56 -12.26
CA THR A 57 -1.61 9.39 -13.67
C THR A 57 -2.64 8.60 -14.45
N ILE A 58 -3.10 7.44 -13.92
CA ILE A 58 -4.05 6.54 -14.59
C ILE A 58 -5.41 7.21 -14.73
N PHE A 59 -5.92 7.84 -13.67
CA PHE A 59 -7.21 8.52 -13.73
C PHE A 59 -7.19 9.74 -14.64
N ALA A 60 -6.13 10.55 -14.62
CA ALA A 60 -5.99 11.68 -15.52
C ALA A 60 -5.93 11.24 -17.00
N ALA A 61 -5.24 10.14 -17.31
CA ALA A 61 -5.21 9.53 -18.63
C ALA A 61 -6.60 9.01 -19.05
N ALA A 62 -7.34 8.35 -18.14
CA ALA A 62 -8.69 7.86 -18.39
C ALA A 62 -9.66 9.02 -18.73
N PHE A 63 -9.59 10.13 -18.00
CA PHE A 63 -10.38 11.31 -18.30
C PHE A 63 -10.03 11.93 -19.66
N LEU A 64 -8.74 11.92 -20.04
CA LEU A 64 -8.34 12.35 -21.39
C LEU A 64 -8.95 11.46 -22.48
N LEU A 65 -8.96 10.13 -22.28
CA LEU A 65 -9.61 9.19 -23.21
C LEU A 65 -11.11 9.48 -23.36
N ILE A 66 -11.81 9.77 -22.27
CA ILE A 66 -13.25 10.12 -22.28
C ILE A 66 -13.48 11.42 -23.08
N ILE A 67 -12.66 12.45 -22.85
CA ILE A 67 -12.82 13.72 -23.55
C ILE A 67 -12.61 13.58 -25.06
N TYR A 68 -11.68 12.72 -25.48
CA TYR A 68 -11.31 12.50 -26.87
C TYR A 68 -11.93 11.25 -27.49
N GLU A 69 -12.99 10.65 -26.89
CA GLU A 69 -13.62 9.41 -27.37
C GLU A 69 -14.07 9.52 -28.83
N LYS A 70 -14.65 10.67 -29.23
CA LYS A 70 -15.07 10.95 -30.62
C LYS A 70 -13.89 11.05 -31.58
N ALA A 71 -12.80 11.67 -31.15
CA ALA A 71 -11.60 11.84 -31.98
C ALA A 71 -10.85 10.50 -32.17
N LEU A 72 -10.94 9.62 -31.19
CA LEU A 72 -10.28 8.30 -31.18
C LEU A 72 -11.17 7.20 -31.79
N HIS A 73 -12.41 7.53 -32.22
CA HIS A 73 -13.41 6.57 -32.77
C HIS A 73 -13.71 5.40 -31.81
N ILE A 74 -13.71 5.66 -30.50
CA ILE A 74 -14.01 4.67 -29.46
C ILE A 74 -15.40 4.89 -28.84
N GLU A 75 -16.33 5.40 -29.65
CA GLU A 75 -17.72 5.74 -29.22
C GLU A 75 -18.51 4.55 -28.66
N GLY A 76 -18.03 3.30 -28.87
CA GLY A 76 -18.61 2.11 -28.28
C GLY A 76 -18.26 1.88 -26.79
N LEU A 77 -17.30 2.62 -26.26
CA LEU A 77 -16.89 2.53 -24.85
C LEU A 77 -17.61 3.61 -24.06
N THR A 78 -18.56 3.22 -23.23
CA THR A 78 -19.24 4.16 -22.34
C THR A 78 -18.24 4.76 -21.33
N PRO A 79 -18.42 6.01 -20.86
CA PRO A 79 -17.54 6.60 -19.85
C PRO A 79 -17.34 5.73 -18.61
N TRP A 80 -18.38 4.97 -18.22
CA TRP A 80 -18.32 4.04 -17.10
C TRP A 80 -17.35 2.87 -17.33
N THR A 81 -17.29 2.31 -18.53
CA THR A 81 -16.36 1.21 -18.84
C THR A 81 -14.91 1.67 -18.79
N ILE A 82 -14.63 2.90 -19.25
CA ILE A 82 -13.29 3.48 -19.18
C ILE A 82 -12.87 3.71 -17.72
N LEU A 83 -13.78 4.24 -16.89
CA LEU A 83 -13.51 4.47 -15.46
C LEU A 83 -13.31 3.16 -14.69
N VAL A 84 -14.14 2.15 -14.93
CA VAL A 84 -13.99 0.83 -14.31
C VAL A 84 -12.67 0.18 -14.75
N ALA A 85 -12.33 0.25 -16.03
CA ALA A 85 -11.05 -0.26 -16.53
C ALA A 85 -9.86 0.47 -15.90
N ALA A 86 -9.91 1.81 -15.76
CA ALA A 86 -8.88 2.60 -15.11
C ALA A 86 -8.72 2.24 -13.62
N LEU A 87 -9.83 1.99 -12.92
CA LEU A 87 -9.83 1.55 -11.53
C LEU A 87 -9.19 0.16 -11.40
N LEU A 88 -9.62 -0.81 -12.20
CA LEU A 88 -9.04 -2.16 -12.19
C LEU A 88 -7.56 -2.13 -12.56
N PHE A 89 -7.17 -1.33 -13.58
CA PHE A 89 -5.78 -1.17 -13.98
C PHE A 89 -4.95 -0.52 -12.87
N SER A 90 -5.50 0.48 -12.18
CA SER A 90 -4.86 1.16 -11.06
C SER A 90 -4.60 0.20 -9.88
N ILE A 91 -5.60 -0.63 -9.54
CA ILE A 91 -5.46 -1.67 -8.51
C ILE A 91 -4.42 -2.70 -8.95
N GLY A 92 -4.56 -3.26 -10.16
CA GLY A 92 -3.63 -4.25 -10.69
C GLY A 92 -2.20 -3.76 -10.75
N PHE A 93 -2.00 -2.51 -11.20
CA PHE A 93 -0.67 -1.91 -11.27
C PHE A 93 -0.08 -1.61 -9.88
N SER A 94 -0.92 -1.18 -8.93
CA SER A 94 -0.52 -0.99 -7.53
C SER A 94 -0.04 -2.29 -6.88
N ILE A 95 -0.71 -3.38 -7.19
CA ILE A 95 -0.34 -4.73 -6.72
C ILE A 95 0.99 -5.17 -7.34
N LEU A 96 1.16 -5.00 -8.66
CA LEU A 96 2.35 -5.46 -9.38
C LEU A 96 3.59 -4.63 -9.05
N PHE A 97 3.43 -3.32 -8.89
CA PHE A 97 4.56 -2.40 -8.73
C PHE A 97 4.68 -1.79 -7.33
N GLY A 98 3.83 -2.21 -6.38
CA GLY A 98 3.87 -1.91 -4.95
C GLY A 98 4.59 -0.62 -4.58
N THR A 99 4.03 0.55 -4.94
CA THR A 99 4.61 1.80 -4.48
C THR A 99 4.22 2.03 -3.03
N HIS A 100 5.04 1.57 -2.11
CA HIS A 100 4.93 1.97 -0.72
C HIS A 100 5.03 3.50 -0.62
N LYS A 101 3.89 4.17 -0.55
CA LYS A 101 3.86 5.51 0.01
C LYS A 101 4.17 5.36 1.51
N LYS A 102 5.40 5.65 1.89
CA LYS A 102 5.73 5.94 3.28
C LYS A 102 4.83 7.10 3.72
N GLY A 103 3.76 6.77 4.42
CA GLY A 103 3.03 7.76 5.22
C GLY A 103 4.05 8.37 6.17
N LYS A 104 4.38 9.64 5.94
CA LYS A 104 5.17 10.42 6.89
C LYS A 104 4.33 10.60 8.15
N GLN A 105 4.50 9.71 9.08
CA GLN A 105 4.34 10.03 10.48
C GLN A 105 5.68 9.72 11.12
N SER A 106 6.42 10.78 11.33
CA SER A 106 7.77 10.79 11.85
C SER A 106 7.81 10.32 13.29
N VAL A 107 8.12 9.06 13.47
CA VAL A 107 9.00 8.62 14.52
C VAL A 107 10.14 7.92 13.79
N GLU A 108 11.27 8.58 13.69
CA GLU A 108 12.53 7.97 13.23
C GLU A 108 12.90 6.86 14.21
N ILE A 109 12.45 5.67 13.92
CA ILE A 109 12.97 4.45 14.51
C ILE A 109 13.83 3.85 13.41
N ASP A 110 15.12 3.77 13.65
CA ASP A 110 16.11 3.13 12.79
C ASP A 110 15.67 1.68 12.54
N TRP A 111 15.03 1.45 11.40
CA TRP A 111 14.70 0.13 10.89
C TRP A 111 15.85 -0.30 10.00
N ASP A 112 16.71 -1.16 10.50
CA ASP A 112 17.69 -1.85 9.64
C ASP A 112 16.93 -2.56 8.51
N SER A 113 17.14 -2.05 7.31
CA SER A 113 16.48 -2.51 6.09
C SER A 113 17.13 -3.80 5.60
N ASP A 114 16.56 -4.94 6.00
CA ASP A 114 16.69 -6.16 5.22
C ASP A 114 15.30 -6.50 4.68
N SER A 115 14.98 -5.88 3.54
CA SER A 115 13.78 -6.18 2.77
C SER A 115 14.04 -7.36 1.87
N ASN A 116 13.62 -8.54 2.29
CA ASN A 116 13.53 -9.68 1.39
C ASN A 116 12.13 -9.71 0.77
N LYS A 117 12.03 -9.27 -0.48
CA LYS A 117 10.83 -9.37 -1.31
C LYS A 117 10.80 -10.78 -1.89
N GLY A 118 9.96 -11.64 -1.32
CA GLY A 118 9.75 -12.99 -1.86
C GLY A 118 8.29 -13.24 -2.21
N MET A 119 7.99 -13.49 -3.46
CA MET A 119 6.78 -14.14 -3.90
C MET A 119 7.00 -15.65 -3.73
N GLY A 120 6.47 -16.23 -2.64
CA GLY A 120 6.65 -17.65 -2.31
C GLY A 120 6.60 -17.91 -0.80
N ILE A 121 6.61 -19.17 -0.43
CA ILE A 121 6.72 -19.60 0.98
C ILE A 121 8.16 -19.32 1.41
N SER A 122 8.35 -18.33 2.25
CA SER A 122 9.67 -18.02 2.82
C SER A 122 9.68 -18.33 4.32
N ASN A 123 10.55 -19.26 4.71
CA ASN A 123 10.85 -19.55 6.10
C ASN A 123 12.11 -18.79 6.49
N GLU A 124 11.96 -17.73 7.30
CA GLU A 124 13.09 -16.93 7.76
C GLU A 124 13.16 -16.86 9.29
N GLN A 125 14.37 -16.93 9.80
CA GLN A 125 14.70 -16.68 11.19
C GLN A 125 15.16 -15.24 11.37
N CYS A 126 14.46 -14.50 12.22
CA CYS A 126 14.80 -13.11 12.55
C CYS A 126 15.39 -13.04 13.95
N SER A 127 16.65 -12.60 14.08
CA SER A 127 17.36 -12.56 15.37
C SER A 127 17.60 -11.15 15.92
N LYS A 128 16.92 -10.14 15.38
CA LYS A 128 17.06 -8.73 15.78
C LYS A 128 16.05 -8.35 16.86
N SER A 129 16.34 -7.28 17.62
CA SER A 129 15.40 -6.74 18.62
C SER A 129 14.18 -6.06 18.03
N LYS A 130 14.31 -5.52 16.80
CA LYS A 130 13.24 -4.90 16.02
C LYS A 130 13.09 -5.63 14.70
N ILE A 131 11.87 -6.04 14.38
CA ILE A 131 11.58 -6.93 13.26
C ILE A 131 10.51 -6.32 12.37
N ARG A 132 10.69 -6.41 11.05
CA ARG A 132 9.67 -6.05 10.07
C ARG A 132 9.42 -7.24 9.14
N CYS A 133 8.16 -7.67 9.09
CA CYS A 133 7.70 -8.74 8.21
C CYS A 133 6.64 -8.19 7.27
N GLU A 134 6.88 -8.28 5.97
CA GLU A 134 5.93 -7.89 4.92
C GLU A 134 5.57 -9.11 4.08
N ASN A 135 4.28 -9.29 3.82
CA ASN A 135 3.75 -10.27 2.88
C ASN A 135 2.83 -9.57 1.89
N ASN A 136 3.24 -9.51 0.64
CA ASN A 136 2.42 -8.89 -0.40
C ASN A 136 1.47 -9.89 -1.05
N PHE A 137 1.92 -11.15 -1.25
CA PHE A 137 1.15 -12.23 -1.86
C PHE A 137 1.61 -13.60 -1.37
N GLY A 138 0.65 -14.52 -1.19
CA GLY A 138 0.93 -15.91 -0.86
C GLY A 138 0.98 -16.17 0.65
N GLU A 139 1.73 -17.19 1.06
CA GLU A 139 1.92 -17.54 2.46
C GLU A 139 3.34 -17.21 2.93
N ALA A 140 3.45 -16.58 4.09
CA ALA A 140 4.70 -16.30 4.76
C ALA A 140 4.72 -16.94 6.15
N ILE A 141 5.78 -17.68 6.45
CA ILE A 141 6.01 -18.25 7.79
C ILE A 141 7.29 -17.62 8.33
N ARG A 142 7.23 -17.08 9.54
CA ARG A 142 8.35 -16.41 10.19
C ARG A 142 8.52 -16.94 11.61
N TYR A 143 9.77 -17.24 11.97
CA TYR A 143 10.17 -17.63 13.31
C TYR A 143 10.98 -16.49 13.92
N ILE A 144 10.50 -15.93 15.02
CA ILE A 144 11.15 -14.84 15.72
C ILE A 144 12.06 -15.42 16.79
N ASN A 145 13.36 -15.42 16.52
CA ASN A 145 14.40 -15.86 17.43
C ASN A 145 15.18 -14.63 17.90
N SER A 146 14.77 -14.04 19.00
CA SER A 146 15.41 -12.84 19.52
C SER A 146 15.57 -12.94 21.03
N ASP A 147 16.81 -12.77 21.50
CA ASP A 147 17.11 -12.75 22.94
C ASP A 147 16.71 -11.43 23.61
N ASN A 148 16.34 -10.42 22.83
CA ASN A 148 15.89 -9.11 23.30
C ASN A 148 14.82 -8.53 22.35
N PHE A 149 13.69 -9.18 22.29
CA PHE A 149 12.57 -8.74 21.44
C PHE A 149 11.90 -7.51 22.05
N THR A 150 11.80 -6.43 21.26
CA THR A 150 11.19 -5.18 21.69
C THR A 150 10.04 -4.73 20.78
N LYS A 151 10.16 -4.96 19.46
CA LYS A 151 9.15 -4.49 18.51
C LYS A 151 9.08 -5.33 17.25
N ALA A 152 7.87 -5.59 16.76
CA ALA A 152 7.64 -6.12 15.42
C ALA A 152 6.60 -5.27 14.67
N ARG A 153 6.75 -5.20 13.33
CA ARG A 153 5.75 -4.69 12.42
C ARG A 153 5.41 -5.76 11.40
N LEU A 154 4.16 -6.13 11.34
CA LEU A 154 3.61 -7.18 10.50
C LEU A 154 2.66 -6.54 9.49
N GLU A 155 2.97 -6.62 8.21
CA GLU A 155 2.14 -6.10 7.12
C GLU A 155 1.76 -7.26 6.19
N ASN A 156 0.47 -7.59 6.10
CA ASN A 156 -0.06 -8.59 5.19
C ASN A 156 -1.06 -7.96 4.24
N ASN A 157 -0.72 -7.90 2.96
CA ASN A 157 -1.59 -7.30 1.95
C ASN A 157 -2.56 -8.31 1.35
N PHE A 158 -2.06 -9.49 0.90
CA PHE A 158 -2.88 -10.57 0.35
C PHE A 158 -2.29 -11.92 0.69
N GLY A 159 -3.07 -12.77 1.39
CA GLY A 159 -2.66 -14.14 1.69
C GLY A 159 -2.59 -14.45 3.17
N GLY A 160 -1.67 -15.33 3.57
CA GLY A 160 -1.50 -15.79 4.94
C GLY A 160 -0.13 -15.43 5.53
N MET A 161 -0.10 -15.04 6.79
CA MET A 161 1.15 -14.84 7.53
C MET A 161 1.08 -15.59 8.86
N LYS A 162 2.06 -16.47 9.11
CA LYS A 162 2.21 -17.18 10.37
C LYS A 162 3.48 -16.74 11.07
N ILE A 163 3.34 -16.28 12.30
CA ILE A 163 4.45 -15.76 13.11
C ILE A 163 4.56 -16.55 14.39
N TYR A 164 5.73 -17.11 14.65
CA TYR A 164 6.06 -17.89 15.83
C TYR A 164 6.97 -17.10 16.75
N PHE A 165 6.55 -16.87 17.99
CA PHE A 165 7.30 -16.18 19.03
C PHE A 165 7.92 -17.15 20.06
N ASP A 166 7.89 -18.44 19.81
CA ASP A 166 8.30 -19.50 20.75
C ASP A 166 9.73 -19.32 21.28
N ASN A 167 10.62 -18.77 20.44
CA ASN A 167 12.03 -18.55 20.76
C ASN A 167 12.34 -17.06 21.00
N ALA A 168 11.33 -16.22 21.19
CA ALA A 168 11.56 -14.79 21.46
C ALA A 168 11.57 -14.56 22.98
N ILE A 169 12.50 -13.74 23.44
CA ILE A 169 12.63 -13.33 24.84
C ILE A 169 12.42 -11.82 24.95
N ILE A 170 11.45 -11.40 25.75
CA ILE A 170 11.23 -10.00 26.10
C ILE A 170 12.04 -9.73 27.37
N GLN A 171 13.18 -9.00 27.24
CA GLN A 171 14.01 -8.65 28.39
C GLN A 171 13.45 -7.45 29.17
N GLY A 172 12.69 -6.59 28.54
CA GLY A 172 12.05 -5.43 29.16
C GLY A 172 10.67 -5.75 29.72
N GLU A 173 9.99 -4.73 30.21
CA GLU A 173 8.61 -4.86 30.71
C GLU A 173 7.57 -4.94 29.59
N LEU A 174 7.89 -4.40 28.40
CA LEU A 174 6.96 -4.23 27.28
C LEU A 174 7.63 -4.49 25.94
N ALA A 175 6.99 -5.33 25.12
CA ALA A 175 7.25 -5.42 23.69
C ALA A 175 5.98 -5.06 22.90
N GLU A 176 6.14 -4.53 21.69
CA GLU A 176 5.02 -4.07 20.85
C GLU A 176 5.02 -4.80 19.50
N VAL A 177 3.84 -5.27 19.08
CA VAL A 177 3.61 -5.79 17.74
C VAL A 177 2.56 -4.93 17.05
N GLN A 178 2.96 -4.28 15.96
CA GLN A 178 2.06 -3.55 15.08
C GLN A 178 1.61 -4.44 13.94
N ILE A 179 0.30 -4.52 13.72
CA ILE A 179 -0.33 -5.43 12.76
C ILE A 179 -1.16 -4.61 11.77
N GLU A 180 -0.91 -4.84 10.48
CA GLU A 180 -1.71 -4.30 9.38
C GLU A 180 -2.06 -5.45 8.45
N ASN A 181 -3.32 -5.86 8.45
CA ASN A 181 -3.83 -6.95 7.62
C ASN A 181 -4.91 -6.44 6.69
N ASN A 182 -4.65 -6.43 5.39
CA ASN A 182 -5.59 -5.92 4.42
C ASN A 182 -6.52 -7.01 3.88
N PHE A 183 -5.98 -8.13 3.37
CA PHE A 183 -6.77 -9.27 2.87
C PHE A 183 -6.11 -10.58 3.24
N GLY A 184 -6.84 -11.43 3.99
CA GLY A 184 -6.36 -12.75 4.37
C GLY A 184 -6.22 -12.95 5.87
N ALA A 185 -5.23 -13.72 6.32
CA ALA A 185 -5.10 -14.07 7.72
C ALA A 185 -3.68 -13.83 8.27
N ILE A 186 -3.61 -13.30 9.49
CA ILE A 186 -2.38 -13.28 10.29
C ILE A 186 -2.59 -14.17 11.50
N ILE A 187 -1.74 -15.18 11.67
CA ILE A 187 -1.78 -16.14 12.76
C ILE A 187 -0.53 -15.95 13.62
N LEU A 188 -0.72 -15.63 14.90
CA LEU A 188 0.35 -15.42 15.85
C LEU A 188 0.39 -16.56 16.84
N PHE A 189 1.53 -17.24 16.96
CA PHE A 189 1.80 -18.24 17.99
C PHE A 189 2.59 -17.56 19.10
N ILE A 190 1.94 -17.37 20.24
CA ILE A 190 2.41 -16.55 21.36
C ILE A 190 2.62 -17.44 22.58
N PRO A 191 3.78 -17.36 23.27
CA PRO A 191 3.98 -18.08 24.54
C PRO A 191 2.88 -17.72 25.54
N LYS A 192 2.22 -18.73 26.09
CA LYS A 192 1.09 -18.56 27.03
C LYS A 192 1.47 -17.86 28.34
N GLU A 193 2.76 -17.86 28.69
CA GLU A 193 3.28 -17.20 29.87
C GLU A 193 3.27 -15.67 29.76
N TRP A 194 3.29 -15.11 28.54
CA TRP A 194 3.32 -13.67 28.35
C TRP A 194 1.96 -13.04 28.69
N LYS A 195 2.00 -11.82 29.25
CA LYS A 195 0.80 -11.00 29.34
C LYS A 195 0.52 -10.38 27.99
N VAL A 196 -0.70 -10.49 27.49
CA VAL A 196 -1.07 -9.91 26.18
C VAL A 196 -2.09 -8.81 26.36
N GLN A 197 -1.72 -7.58 25.92
CA GLN A 197 -2.63 -6.43 25.80
C GLN A 197 -3.01 -6.28 24.35
N LYS A 198 -4.31 -6.19 24.06
CA LYS A 198 -4.87 -6.14 22.71
C LYS A 198 -5.51 -4.79 22.46
N GLU A 199 -5.01 -4.07 21.46
CA GLU A 199 -5.56 -2.84 20.91
C GLU A 199 -5.73 -3.06 19.39
N LEU A 200 -6.56 -4.04 19.03
CA LEU A 200 -6.79 -4.50 17.67
C LEU A 200 -8.18 -4.10 17.20
N GLU A 201 -8.27 -3.55 16.00
CA GLU A 201 -9.52 -3.17 15.36
C GLU A 201 -9.77 -4.04 14.12
N HIS A 202 -11.03 -4.27 13.79
CA HIS A 202 -11.43 -4.98 12.57
C HIS A 202 -12.59 -4.27 11.87
N CYS A 203 -12.55 -4.24 10.54
CA CYS A 203 -13.60 -3.65 9.71
C CYS A 203 -14.52 -4.76 9.15
N PHE A 204 -13.98 -5.63 8.29
CA PHE A 204 -14.66 -6.80 7.75
C PHE A 204 -13.82 -8.05 8.00
N GLY A 205 -14.01 -8.69 9.15
CA GLY A 205 -13.22 -9.83 9.56
C GLY A 205 -13.44 -10.17 11.03
N SER A 206 -12.51 -10.92 11.59
CA SER A 206 -12.59 -11.32 12.99
C SER A 206 -11.22 -11.37 13.67
N ILE A 207 -11.25 -11.27 15.00
CA ILE A 207 -10.11 -11.53 15.86
C ILE A 207 -10.47 -12.76 16.67
N LEU A 208 -9.72 -13.85 16.48
CA LEU A 208 -9.96 -15.14 17.10
C LEU A 208 -8.84 -15.48 18.07
N GLU A 209 -9.18 -16.12 19.18
CA GLU A 209 -8.22 -16.55 20.19
C GLU A 209 -8.36 -18.05 20.44
N HIS A 210 -7.23 -18.74 20.44
CA HIS A 210 -7.12 -20.17 20.67
C HIS A 210 -6.16 -20.45 21.82
N GLY A 211 -6.62 -21.19 22.81
CA GLY A 211 -5.89 -21.45 24.04
C GLY A 211 -6.14 -20.42 25.13
N THR A 212 -5.34 -20.45 26.17
CA THR A 212 -5.48 -19.57 27.35
C THR A 212 -4.17 -18.86 27.63
N CYS A 213 -4.21 -17.55 27.68
CA CYS A 213 -3.10 -16.72 28.15
C CYS A 213 -3.00 -16.85 29.67
N LEU A 214 -1.89 -17.40 30.19
CA LEU A 214 -1.65 -17.53 31.62
C LEU A 214 -1.13 -16.26 32.25
N GLY A 215 -0.37 -15.46 31.47
CA GLY A 215 0.13 -14.17 31.91
C GLY A 215 1.04 -14.20 33.14
N THR A 216 1.81 -15.26 33.30
CA THR A 216 2.67 -15.48 34.49
C THR A 216 3.99 -14.70 34.40
N SER A 217 4.40 -14.31 33.19
CA SER A 217 5.60 -13.51 32.97
C SER A 217 5.41 -12.07 33.45
N SER A 218 6.50 -11.41 33.85
CA SER A 218 6.51 -9.98 34.10
C SER A 218 6.39 -9.15 32.82
N ALA A 219 6.78 -9.72 31.68
CA ALA A 219 6.78 -9.07 30.38
C ALA A 219 5.37 -9.01 29.77
N THR A 220 5.07 -7.90 29.13
CA THR A 220 3.79 -7.65 28.44
C THR A 220 4.04 -7.53 26.95
N LEU A 221 3.29 -8.27 26.14
CA LEU A 221 3.20 -8.10 24.69
C LEU A 221 1.98 -7.23 24.36
N ARG A 222 2.19 -6.06 23.78
CA ARG A 222 1.12 -5.21 23.29
C ARG A 222 0.92 -5.44 21.80
N LEU A 223 -0.28 -5.87 21.43
CA LEU A 223 -0.71 -6.03 20.05
C LEU A 223 -1.55 -4.83 19.65
N ARG A 224 -1.12 -4.10 18.62
CA ARG A 224 -1.83 -2.93 18.08
C ARG A 224 -1.99 -3.05 16.59
N GLY A 225 -3.10 -2.59 16.05
CA GLY A 225 -3.30 -2.54 14.62
C GLY A 225 -4.69 -2.88 14.17
N GLU A 226 -4.81 -3.18 12.88
CA GLU A 226 -6.10 -3.35 12.23
C GLU A 226 -6.11 -4.51 11.23
N THR A 227 -7.31 -5.06 11.03
CA THR A 227 -7.60 -5.95 9.90
C THR A 227 -8.81 -5.43 9.13
N ASN A 228 -8.63 -5.25 7.82
CA ASN A 228 -9.68 -4.69 6.97
C ASN A 228 -10.60 -5.78 6.39
N PHE A 229 -10.04 -6.75 5.65
CA PHE A 229 -10.78 -7.89 5.08
C PHE A 229 -10.04 -9.18 5.40
N GLY A 230 -10.27 -9.74 6.60
CA GLY A 230 -9.57 -10.96 7.01
C GLY A 230 -9.55 -11.16 8.51
N ASN A 231 -8.73 -12.12 8.95
CA ASN A 231 -8.71 -12.55 10.34
C ASN A 231 -7.35 -12.32 10.98
N ILE A 232 -7.36 -12.03 12.27
CA ILE A 232 -6.19 -12.13 13.13
C ILE A 232 -6.48 -13.26 14.13
N GLU A 233 -5.61 -14.27 14.16
CA GLU A 233 -5.73 -15.42 15.05
C GLU A 233 -4.57 -15.43 16.04
N LEU A 234 -4.90 -15.52 17.33
CA LEU A 234 -3.94 -15.59 18.42
C LEU A 234 -3.96 -17.00 18.99
N HIS A 235 -2.87 -17.73 18.86
CA HIS A 235 -2.70 -19.07 19.41
C HIS A 235 -1.73 -19.00 20.59
N TYR A 236 -2.21 -19.28 21.80
CA TYR A 236 -1.39 -19.36 23.00
C TYR A 236 -0.81 -20.77 23.15
N VAL A 237 0.51 -20.88 23.03
CA VAL A 237 1.26 -22.15 22.98
C VAL A 237 2.26 -22.29 24.11
#